data_aa91d3bacccdc99c82f1690cd01e6be5
#
_entry.id   aa91d3bacccdc99c82f1690cd01e6be5
#
_cell.length_a   1.000
_cell.length_b   1.000
_cell.length_c   1.000
_cell.angle_alpha   90.00
_cell.angle_beta   90.00
_cell.angle_gamma   90.00
#
_symmetry.space_group_name_H-M   'P 1'
#
loop_
_entity.id
_entity.type
_entity.pdbx_description
1 polymer ?
#
loop_
_entity_poly.entity_id
_entity_poly.type
_entity_poly.pdbx_seq_one_letter_code
_entity_poly.pdbx_strand_id
1 'polypeptide(L)'
;MGSMKELLFEMQEERRDEWIAENYPDAEEGTPEWDAAAQEYSWFQDWMDEAAEQQCFEASLTSIPDRLQDAKAELDELESLMQFNQPRIVERMAYVHCVSVLDSFLMYSARALLSHPPHLHRFLQHASSFVRKDEKRDLLNRKWIEQEPEVDTPEQAYVWRAQALVAKMTFQNHKTISRYFSTMLTTPHEWPLQEIEGLIKIRNALVHRNGVNESLEPIYISQGSVQIAISTVRNFISVAAETLLQEDALY
;
A
#
# COMPACT_ATOMS: atom_id res chain seq x y z
N MET A 1 12.67 5.04 -41.73
CA MET A 1 11.92 5.50 -40.54
C MET A 1 12.31 4.59 -39.41
N GLY A 2 13.14 5.08 -38.48
CA GLY A 2 13.52 4.34 -37.29
C GLY A 2 12.30 4.01 -36.46
N SER A 3 12.34 2.89 -35.76
CA SER A 3 11.23 2.51 -34.87
C SER A 3 11.22 3.46 -33.66
N MET A 4 10.06 3.63 -33.01
CA MET A 4 9.95 4.41 -31.73
C MET A 4 11.04 3.97 -30.72
N LYS A 5 11.43 2.71 -30.79
CA LYS A 5 12.43 2.11 -29.91
C LYS A 5 13.86 2.59 -30.23
N GLU A 6 14.18 2.78 -31.52
CA GLU A 6 15.47 3.34 -31.95
C GLU A 6 15.60 4.80 -31.54
N LEU A 7 14.52 5.59 -31.69
CA LEU A 7 14.51 6.99 -31.26
C LEU A 7 14.70 7.13 -29.73
N LEU A 8 14.05 6.27 -28.94
CA LEU A 8 14.22 6.27 -27.48
C LEU A 8 15.64 5.91 -27.07
N PHE A 9 16.26 4.97 -27.78
CA PHE A 9 17.65 4.57 -27.52
C PHE A 9 18.62 5.71 -27.84
N GLU A 10 18.46 6.35 -29.01
CA GLU A 10 19.26 7.53 -29.41
C GLU A 10 19.13 8.67 -28.38
N MET A 11 17.93 8.97 -27.89
CA MET A 11 17.71 9.99 -26.87
C MET A 11 18.34 9.63 -25.50
N GLN A 12 18.43 8.35 -25.16
CA GLN A 12 19.09 7.92 -23.93
C GLN A 12 20.62 8.03 -24.05
N GLU A 13 21.17 7.69 -25.21
CA GLU A 13 22.60 7.86 -25.49
C GLU A 13 23.00 9.34 -25.48
N GLU A 14 22.24 10.21 -26.15
CA GLU A 14 22.48 11.66 -26.12
C GLU A 14 22.51 12.22 -24.69
N ARG A 15 21.53 11.87 -23.84
CA ARG A 15 21.50 12.32 -22.45
C ARG A 15 22.68 11.82 -21.62
N ARG A 16 23.11 10.57 -21.85
CA ARG A 16 24.29 10.02 -21.18
C ARG A 16 25.54 10.82 -21.58
N ASP A 17 25.72 11.06 -22.86
CA ASP A 17 26.88 11.71 -23.40
C ASP A 17 26.95 13.19 -22.98
N GLU A 18 25.79 13.89 -22.94
CA GLU A 18 25.69 15.24 -22.38
C GLU A 18 26.05 15.26 -20.88
N TRP A 19 25.55 14.32 -20.10
CA TRP A 19 25.87 14.24 -18.68
C TRP A 19 27.36 13.94 -18.44
N ILE A 20 27.96 13.05 -19.23
CA ILE A 20 29.41 12.76 -19.16
C ILE A 20 30.22 14.01 -19.51
N ALA A 21 29.85 14.71 -20.57
CA ALA A 21 30.54 15.94 -20.98
C ALA A 21 30.49 17.04 -19.92
N GLU A 22 29.37 17.14 -19.17
CA GLU A 22 29.23 18.12 -18.08
C GLU A 22 30.01 17.74 -16.81
N ASN A 23 30.01 16.46 -16.44
CA ASN A 23 30.60 16.02 -15.17
C ASN A 23 32.04 15.52 -15.29
N TYR A 24 32.44 15.05 -16.47
CA TYR A 24 33.75 14.50 -16.78
C TYR A 24 34.31 15.08 -18.11
N PRO A 25 34.60 16.39 -18.18
CA PRO A 25 34.95 17.08 -19.43
C PRO A 25 36.21 16.57 -20.11
N ASP A 26 37.07 15.87 -19.37
CA ASP A 26 38.32 15.30 -19.87
C ASP A 26 38.20 13.82 -20.32
N ALA A 27 37.01 13.20 -20.17
CA ALA A 27 36.78 11.82 -20.57
C ALA A 27 36.46 11.76 -22.08
N GLU A 28 37.28 11.04 -22.82
CA GLU A 28 37.06 10.81 -24.25
C GLU A 28 36.41 9.45 -24.49
N GLU A 29 35.47 9.39 -25.44
CA GLU A 29 34.75 8.16 -25.80
C GLU A 29 35.73 7.02 -26.14
N GLY A 30 35.49 5.83 -25.55
CA GLY A 30 36.33 4.64 -25.73
C GLY A 30 37.55 4.59 -24.79
N THR A 31 37.68 5.50 -23.83
CA THR A 31 38.65 5.42 -22.74
C THR A 31 38.09 4.77 -21.50
N PRO A 32 38.92 4.17 -20.61
CA PRO A 32 38.47 3.62 -19.33
C PRO A 32 37.79 4.67 -18.43
N GLU A 33 38.20 5.92 -18.54
CA GLU A 33 37.60 7.05 -17.82
C GLU A 33 36.15 7.31 -18.29
N TRP A 34 35.91 7.23 -19.59
CA TRP A 34 34.59 7.38 -20.18
C TRP A 34 33.68 6.20 -19.80
N ASP A 35 34.22 4.96 -19.84
CA ASP A 35 33.47 3.77 -19.42
C ASP A 35 33.06 3.86 -17.94
N ALA A 36 33.94 4.36 -17.07
CA ALA A 36 33.65 4.58 -15.66
C ALA A 36 32.55 5.65 -15.46
N ALA A 37 32.61 6.76 -16.20
CA ALA A 37 31.61 7.82 -16.18
C ALA A 37 30.25 7.33 -16.70
N ALA A 38 30.22 6.51 -17.75
CA ALA A 38 29.01 5.89 -18.27
C ALA A 38 28.36 4.94 -17.27
N GLN A 39 29.18 4.20 -16.51
CA GLN A 39 28.68 3.34 -15.42
C GLN A 39 28.11 4.16 -14.27
N GLU A 40 28.75 5.26 -13.89
CA GLU A 40 28.25 6.17 -12.86
C GLU A 40 26.93 6.84 -13.27
N TYR A 41 26.81 7.23 -14.56
CA TYR A 41 25.54 7.70 -15.11
C TYR A 41 24.42 6.66 -14.99
N SER A 42 24.70 5.39 -15.28
CA SER A 42 23.71 4.32 -15.12
C SER A 42 23.23 4.19 -13.68
N TRP A 43 24.14 4.21 -12.70
CA TRP A 43 23.78 4.18 -11.28
C TRP A 43 22.99 5.42 -10.85
N PHE A 44 23.34 6.59 -11.39
CA PHE A 44 22.60 7.82 -11.14
C PHE A 44 21.17 7.74 -11.69
N GLN A 45 20.97 7.18 -12.88
CA GLN A 45 19.64 6.97 -13.46
C GLN A 45 18.82 5.97 -12.62
N ASP A 46 19.40 4.83 -12.25
CA ASP A 46 18.74 3.84 -11.39
C ASP A 46 18.30 4.47 -10.05
N TRP A 47 19.17 5.29 -9.46
CA TRP A 47 18.83 6.01 -8.22
C TRP A 47 17.71 7.06 -8.41
N MET A 48 17.72 7.78 -9.52
CA MET A 48 16.66 8.75 -9.85
C MET A 48 15.34 8.07 -10.10
N ASP A 49 15.32 6.92 -10.77
CA ASP A 49 14.13 6.12 -11.02
C ASP A 49 13.58 5.57 -9.69
N GLU A 50 14.42 5.01 -8.81
CA GLU A 50 14.02 4.59 -7.47
C GLU A 50 13.43 5.75 -6.65
N ALA A 51 14.07 6.92 -6.69
CA ALA A 51 13.58 8.10 -5.97
C ALA A 51 12.23 8.59 -6.50
N ALA A 52 12.03 8.56 -7.83
CA ALA A 52 10.77 8.91 -8.47
C ALA A 52 9.66 7.90 -8.12
N GLU A 53 9.96 6.61 -8.14
CA GLU A 53 9.03 5.55 -7.73
C GLU A 53 8.63 5.72 -6.27
N GLN A 54 9.60 5.98 -5.38
CA GLN A 54 9.33 6.22 -3.97
C GLN A 54 8.46 7.46 -3.78
N GLN A 55 8.73 8.56 -4.48
CA GLN A 55 7.93 9.77 -4.39
C GLN A 55 6.49 9.54 -4.88
N CYS A 56 6.32 8.83 -5.99
CA CYS A 56 5.00 8.43 -6.48
C CYS A 56 4.26 7.56 -5.46
N PHE A 57 4.95 6.59 -4.87
CA PHE A 57 4.38 5.74 -3.81
C PHE A 57 3.96 6.56 -2.60
N GLU A 58 4.82 7.45 -2.09
CA GLU A 58 4.51 8.31 -0.94
C GLU A 58 3.31 9.22 -1.21
N ALA A 59 3.24 9.82 -2.39
CA ALA A 59 2.08 10.62 -2.81
C ALA A 59 0.79 9.78 -2.85
N SER A 60 0.87 8.54 -3.32
CA SER A 60 -0.27 7.63 -3.40
C SER A 60 -0.79 7.14 -2.04
N LEU A 61 0.03 7.23 -0.97
CA LEU A 61 -0.38 6.81 0.39
C LEU A 61 -1.55 7.63 0.96
N THR A 62 -1.83 8.79 0.39
CA THR A 62 -2.95 9.66 0.75
C THR A 62 -4.06 9.71 -0.31
N SER A 63 -3.96 8.87 -1.36
CA SER A 63 -4.91 8.80 -2.48
C SER A 63 -5.68 7.48 -2.44
N ILE A 64 -6.96 7.55 -2.09
CA ILE A 64 -7.84 6.36 -2.12
C ILE A 64 -8.00 5.80 -3.55
N PRO A 65 -8.18 6.64 -4.61
CA PRO A 65 -8.21 6.15 -5.99
C PRO A 65 -6.98 5.35 -6.40
N ASP A 66 -5.77 5.83 -6.07
CA ASP A 66 -4.52 5.15 -6.43
C ASP A 66 -4.40 3.81 -5.68
N ARG A 67 -4.71 3.79 -4.38
CA ARG A 67 -4.74 2.56 -3.58
C ARG A 67 -5.76 1.54 -4.08
N LEU A 68 -6.90 2.01 -4.61
CA LEU A 68 -7.89 1.14 -5.26
C LEU A 68 -7.34 0.55 -6.56
N GLN A 69 -6.63 1.33 -7.35
CA GLN A 69 -6.01 0.86 -8.59
C GLN A 69 -4.95 -0.20 -8.30
N ASP A 70 -4.08 0.05 -7.32
CA ASP A 70 -3.06 -0.91 -6.91
C ASP A 70 -3.67 -2.20 -6.39
N ALA A 71 -4.68 -2.12 -5.52
CA ALA A 71 -5.35 -3.31 -5.01
C ALA A 71 -6.00 -4.13 -6.15
N LYS A 72 -6.52 -3.49 -7.19
CA LYS A 72 -7.06 -4.18 -8.37
C LYS A 72 -5.94 -4.83 -9.17
N ALA A 73 -4.83 -4.13 -9.43
CA ALA A 73 -3.68 -4.65 -10.16
C ALA A 73 -3.09 -5.89 -9.47
N GLU A 74 -2.88 -5.84 -8.17
CA GLU A 74 -2.41 -6.97 -7.36
C GLU A 74 -3.35 -8.21 -7.47
N LEU A 75 -4.67 -7.98 -7.42
CA LEU A 75 -5.64 -9.06 -7.58
C LEU A 75 -5.66 -9.62 -9.02
N ASP A 76 -5.43 -8.79 -10.03
CA ASP A 76 -5.34 -9.21 -11.44
C ASP A 76 -4.07 -10.03 -11.68
N GLU A 77 -2.94 -9.66 -11.06
CA GLU A 77 -1.71 -10.45 -11.09
C GLU A 77 -1.87 -11.81 -10.42
N LEU A 78 -2.52 -11.86 -9.25
CA LEU A 78 -2.84 -13.12 -8.59
C LEU A 78 -3.76 -14.00 -9.45
N GLU A 79 -4.77 -13.42 -10.08
CA GLU A 79 -5.68 -14.13 -10.96
C GLU A 79 -4.94 -14.70 -12.18
N SER A 80 -4.02 -13.92 -12.77
CA SER A 80 -3.17 -14.35 -13.88
C SER A 80 -2.23 -15.49 -13.47
N LEU A 81 -1.63 -15.40 -12.28
CA LEU A 81 -0.80 -16.47 -11.72
C LEU A 81 -1.61 -17.77 -11.56
N MET A 82 -2.87 -17.67 -11.15
CA MET A 82 -3.76 -18.81 -10.92
C MET A 82 -4.41 -19.37 -12.21
N GLN A 83 -4.09 -18.84 -13.40
CA GLN A 83 -4.50 -19.47 -14.66
C GLN A 83 -3.74 -20.77 -14.96
N PHE A 84 -2.56 -20.93 -14.37
CA PHE A 84 -1.71 -22.09 -14.55
C PHE A 84 -1.74 -22.98 -13.30
N ASN A 85 -1.47 -24.26 -13.48
CA ASN A 85 -1.36 -25.18 -12.35
C ASN A 85 -0.12 -24.83 -11.51
N GLN A 86 -0.34 -24.50 -10.26
CA GLN A 86 0.71 -24.03 -9.35
C GLN A 86 1.04 -25.08 -8.28
N PRO A 87 2.29 -25.10 -7.76
CA PRO A 87 2.61 -25.86 -6.55
C PRO A 87 1.76 -25.41 -5.36
N ARG A 88 1.39 -26.33 -4.49
CA ARG A 88 0.56 -26.04 -3.29
C ARG A 88 1.08 -24.90 -2.41
N ILE A 89 2.41 -24.71 -2.36
CA ILE A 89 2.98 -23.59 -1.59
C ILE A 89 2.61 -22.25 -2.23
N VAL A 90 2.60 -22.16 -3.56
CA VAL A 90 2.21 -20.97 -4.30
C VAL A 90 0.73 -20.67 -4.10
N GLU A 91 -0.15 -21.69 -4.16
CA GLU A 91 -1.58 -21.53 -3.88
C GLU A 91 -1.82 -20.98 -2.47
N ARG A 92 -1.10 -21.49 -1.45
CA ARG A 92 -1.18 -20.98 -0.08
C ARG A 92 -0.68 -19.54 0.04
N MET A 93 0.43 -19.21 -0.62
CA MET A 93 0.99 -17.85 -0.63
C MET A 93 0.03 -16.88 -1.32
N ALA A 94 -0.52 -17.25 -2.47
CA ALA A 94 -1.50 -16.45 -3.20
C ALA A 94 -2.76 -16.18 -2.38
N TYR A 95 -3.27 -17.20 -1.66
CA TYR A 95 -4.39 -17.02 -0.74
C TYR A 95 -4.09 -16.02 0.38
N VAL A 96 -2.93 -16.15 1.01
CA VAL A 96 -2.48 -15.24 2.08
C VAL A 96 -2.33 -13.81 1.54
N HIS A 97 -1.71 -13.67 0.37
CA HIS A 97 -1.49 -12.37 -0.27
C HIS A 97 -2.79 -11.68 -0.64
N CYS A 98 -3.76 -12.41 -1.19
CA CYS A 98 -5.09 -11.89 -1.50
C CYS A 98 -5.75 -11.20 -0.28
N VAL A 99 -5.67 -11.79 0.92
CA VAL A 99 -6.20 -11.17 2.14
C VAL A 99 -5.33 -10.00 2.61
N SER A 100 -4.02 -10.02 2.31
CA SER A 100 -3.13 -8.90 2.60
C SER A 100 -3.43 -7.67 1.73
N VAL A 101 -3.83 -7.87 0.47
CA VAL A 101 -4.31 -6.78 -0.41
C VAL A 101 -5.51 -6.07 0.19
N LEU A 102 -6.48 -6.83 0.74
CA LEU A 102 -7.62 -6.25 1.45
C LEU A 102 -7.19 -5.42 2.67
N ASP A 103 -6.30 -5.97 3.51
CA ASP A 103 -5.80 -5.30 4.72
C ASP A 103 -5.10 -3.99 4.36
N SER A 104 -4.23 -4.02 3.35
CA SER A 104 -3.49 -2.86 2.86
C SER A 104 -4.42 -1.79 2.30
N PHE A 105 -5.39 -2.15 1.45
CA PHE A 105 -6.36 -1.23 0.89
C PHE A 105 -7.14 -0.48 1.99
N LEU A 106 -7.64 -1.21 2.98
CA LEU A 106 -8.38 -0.61 4.10
C LEU A 106 -7.50 0.27 4.98
N MET A 107 -6.26 -0.15 5.25
CA MET A 107 -5.30 0.61 6.04
C MET A 107 -4.91 1.92 5.34
N TYR A 108 -4.58 1.89 4.06
CA TYR A 108 -4.21 3.10 3.32
C TYR A 108 -5.40 4.05 3.15
N SER A 109 -6.60 3.53 2.88
CA SER A 109 -7.82 4.35 2.83
C SER A 109 -8.12 5.02 4.17
N ALA A 110 -7.96 4.29 5.28
CA ALA A 110 -8.11 4.85 6.62
C ALA A 110 -7.09 5.96 6.91
N ARG A 111 -5.84 5.82 6.41
CA ARG A 111 -4.81 6.87 6.51
C ARG A 111 -5.15 8.09 5.66
N ALA A 112 -5.57 7.89 4.42
CA ALA A 112 -5.92 8.97 3.50
C ALA A 112 -7.01 9.87 4.09
N LEU A 113 -8.08 9.29 4.63
CA LEU A 113 -9.15 10.03 5.27
C LEU A 113 -8.70 10.91 6.44
N LEU A 114 -7.63 10.56 7.14
CA LEU A 114 -7.07 11.36 8.24
C LEU A 114 -6.45 12.68 7.79
N SER A 115 -6.21 12.87 6.49
CA SER A 115 -5.79 14.14 5.91
C SER A 115 -6.90 15.20 5.96
N HIS A 116 -8.17 14.78 6.11
CA HIS A 116 -9.32 15.67 6.25
C HIS A 116 -9.56 16.03 7.72
N PRO A 117 -9.62 17.33 8.08
CA PRO A 117 -9.78 17.77 9.47
C PRO A 117 -10.93 17.14 10.24
N PRO A 118 -12.14 16.91 9.66
CA PRO A 118 -13.23 16.26 10.39
C PRO A 118 -12.93 14.80 10.77
N HIS A 119 -12.23 14.05 9.90
CA HIS A 119 -11.82 12.68 10.21
C HIS A 119 -10.73 12.64 11.27
N LEU A 120 -9.73 13.52 11.17
CA LEU A 120 -8.71 13.66 12.21
C LEU A 120 -9.35 13.95 13.57
N HIS A 121 -10.26 14.93 13.62
CA HIS A 121 -10.96 15.28 14.88
C HIS A 121 -11.73 14.09 15.47
N ARG A 122 -12.45 13.36 14.62
CA ARG A 122 -13.18 12.15 15.02
C ARG A 122 -12.25 11.05 15.51
N PHE A 123 -11.11 10.83 14.83
CA PHE A 123 -10.09 9.89 15.27
C PHE A 123 -9.54 10.24 16.66
N LEU A 124 -9.18 11.51 16.88
CA LEU A 124 -8.67 11.98 18.17
C LEU A 124 -9.70 11.81 19.30
N GLN A 125 -10.98 12.07 19.04
CA GLN A 125 -12.07 11.85 20.00
C GLN A 125 -12.22 10.36 20.36
N HIS A 126 -12.14 9.47 19.38
CA HIS A 126 -12.37 8.04 19.54
C HIS A 126 -11.10 7.19 19.62
N ALA A 127 -9.92 7.80 19.75
CA ALA A 127 -8.63 7.10 19.74
C ALA A 127 -8.56 5.94 20.76
N SER A 128 -9.18 6.09 21.94
CA SER A 128 -9.24 5.01 22.94
C SER A 128 -9.98 3.74 22.49
N SER A 129 -10.76 3.81 21.42
CA SER A 129 -11.43 2.65 20.84
C SER A 129 -10.54 1.87 19.85
N PHE A 130 -9.47 2.48 19.36
CA PHE A 130 -8.65 1.95 18.27
C PHE A 130 -7.22 1.64 18.71
N VAL A 131 -6.65 2.47 19.60
CA VAL A 131 -5.24 2.40 20.00
C VAL A 131 -5.10 2.14 21.48
N ARG A 132 -3.92 1.67 21.89
CA ARG A 132 -3.61 1.41 23.29
C ARG A 132 -3.51 2.73 24.08
N LYS A 133 -3.63 2.62 25.40
CA LYS A 133 -3.65 3.78 26.30
C LYS A 133 -2.34 4.60 26.25
N ASP A 134 -1.21 3.92 26.12
CA ASP A 134 0.13 4.54 25.95
C ASP A 134 0.23 5.27 24.61
N GLU A 135 -0.16 4.64 23.52
CA GLU A 135 -0.19 5.24 22.18
C GLU A 135 -1.11 6.47 22.10
N LYS A 136 -2.28 6.40 22.74
CA LYS A 136 -3.18 7.56 22.86
C LYS A 136 -2.53 8.72 23.62
N ARG A 137 -1.83 8.42 24.73
CA ARG A 137 -1.13 9.45 25.51
C ARG A 137 -0.06 10.13 24.65
N ASP A 138 0.69 9.34 23.88
CA ASP A 138 1.76 9.86 23.04
C ASP A 138 1.21 10.66 21.85
N LEU A 139 0.10 10.22 21.25
CA LEU A 139 -0.63 10.96 20.22
C LEU A 139 -1.04 12.37 20.68
N LEU A 140 -1.49 12.51 21.93
CA LEU A 140 -1.99 13.76 22.50
C LEU A 140 -0.92 14.58 23.24
N ASN A 141 0.33 14.14 23.23
CA ASN A 141 1.43 14.83 23.93
C ASN A 141 1.90 16.06 23.16
N ARG A 142 1.42 17.24 23.59
CA ARG A 142 1.66 18.53 22.95
C ARG A 142 3.14 18.92 22.92
N LYS A 143 3.94 18.55 23.94
CA LYS A 143 5.37 18.88 24.01
C LYS A 143 6.19 18.19 22.90
N TRP A 144 5.79 17.01 22.50
CA TRP A 144 6.43 16.30 21.39
C TRP A 144 6.09 16.92 20.04
N ILE A 145 4.84 17.38 19.88
CA ILE A 145 4.35 18.00 18.64
C ILE A 145 5.11 19.30 18.36
N GLU A 146 5.41 20.07 19.41
CA GLU A 146 6.17 21.33 19.31
C GLU A 146 7.67 21.11 19.01
N GLN A 147 8.18 19.90 19.12
CA GLN A 147 9.59 19.53 18.95
C GLN A 147 9.88 18.74 17.66
N GLU A 148 8.87 18.41 16.85
CA GLU A 148 9.07 17.72 15.59
C GLU A 148 9.54 18.70 14.49
N PRO A 149 10.81 18.61 14.04
CA PRO A 149 11.43 19.62 13.17
C PRO A 149 10.92 19.56 11.70
N GLU A 150 10.17 18.54 11.33
CA GLU A 150 9.73 18.29 9.95
C GLU A 150 8.27 18.71 9.70
N VAL A 151 7.62 19.36 10.66
CA VAL A 151 6.18 19.65 10.57
C VAL A 151 5.94 21.14 10.74
N ASP A 152 5.38 21.78 9.72
CA ASP A 152 5.15 23.24 9.70
C ASP A 152 4.06 23.70 10.66
N THR A 153 3.09 22.85 10.99
CA THR A 153 1.99 23.20 11.90
C THR A 153 1.67 22.06 12.89
N PRO A 154 1.12 22.40 14.08
CA PRO A 154 0.66 21.38 15.04
C PRO A 154 -0.40 20.44 14.46
N GLU A 155 -1.26 20.91 13.54
CA GLU A 155 -2.26 20.09 12.90
C GLU A 155 -1.64 19.01 12.02
N GLN A 156 -0.63 19.34 11.24
CA GLN A 156 0.12 18.37 10.43
C GLN A 156 0.79 17.30 11.31
N ALA A 157 1.32 17.70 12.47
CA ALA A 157 1.89 16.75 13.44
C ALA A 157 0.83 15.75 13.94
N TYR A 158 -0.40 16.19 14.19
CA TYR A 158 -1.48 15.29 14.58
C TYR A 158 -1.89 14.36 13.44
N VAL A 159 -1.99 14.85 12.20
CA VAL A 159 -2.25 14.04 11.01
C VAL A 159 -1.21 12.94 10.89
N TRP A 160 0.07 13.31 10.86
CA TRP A 160 1.19 12.38 10.72
C TRP A 160 1.18 11.29 11.81
N ARG A 161 0.98 11.66 13.07
CA ARG A 161 0.92 10.71 14.18
C ARG A 161 -0.30 9.80 14.12
N ALA A 162 -1.46 10.34 13.78
CA ALA A 162 -2.66 9.56 13.59
C ALA A 162 -2.49 8.55 12.45
N GLN A 163 -1.92 8.98 11.33
CA GLN A 163 -1.58 8.11 10.19
C GLN A 163 -0.55 7.03 10.57
N ALA A 164 0.47 7.37 11.35
CA ALA A 164 1.46 6.40 11.85
C ALA A 164 0.83 5.35 12.80
N LEU A 165 -0.17 5.74 13.59
CA LEU A 165 -0.92 4.80 14.43
C LEU A 165 -1.80 3.87 13.58
N VAL A 166 -2.52 4.41 12.59
CA VAL A 166 -3.33 3.60 11.67
C VAL A 166 -2.47 2.64 10.87
N ALA A 167 -1.27 3.03 10.45
CA ALA A 167 -0.32 2.15 9.76
C ALA A 167 0.11 0.92 10.58
N LYS A 168 0.01 0.98 11.92
CA LYS A 168 0.27 -0.16 12.82
C LYS A 168 -0.97 -1.02 13.07
N MET A 169 -2.14 -0.56 12.65
CA MET A 169 -3.37 -1.32 12.80
C MET A 169 -3.43 -2.41 11.74
N THR A 170 -4.13 -3.48 12.05
CA THR A 170 -4.46 -4.53 11.08
C THR A 170 -5.98 -4.60 10.91
N PHE A 171 -6.40 -4.62 9.67
CA PHE A 171 -7.80 -4.83 9.27
C PHE A 171 -8.07 -6.30 8.89
N GLN A 172 -7.28 -7.22 9.44
CA GLN A 172 -7.46 -8.68 9.32
C GLN A 172 -8.42 -9.25 10.37
N ASN A 173 -9.38 -8.45 10.80
CA ASN A 173 -10.44 -8.85 11.72
C ASN A 173 -11.69 -8.05 11.39
N HIS A 174 -12.77 -8.74 11.03
CA HIS A 174 -14.04 -8.13 10.67
C HIS A 174 -14.60 -7.19 11.76
N LYS A 175 -14.36 -7.50 13.05
CA LYS A 175 -14.77 -6.64 14.18
C LYS A 175 -13.96 -5.34 14.22
N THR A 176 -12.66 -5.40 13.89
CA THR A 176 -11.83 -4.20 13.80
C THR A 176 -12.26 -3.33 12.64
N ILE A 177 -12.51 -3.92 11.45
CA ILE A 177 -13.04 -3.22 10.29
C ILE A 177 -14.36 -2.52 10.64
N SER A 178 -15.33 -3.28 11.12
CA SER A 178 -16.64 -2.74 11.49
C SER A 178 -16.52 -1.60 12.50
N ARG A 179 -15.79 -1.80 13.61
CA ARG A 179 -15.65 -0.79 14.65
C ARG A 179 -15.00 0.48 14.14
N TYR A 180 -13.91 0.36 13.38
CA TYR A 180 -13.18 1.51 12.87
C TYR A 180 -14.05 2.31 11.91
N PHE A 181 -14.51 1.70 10.84
CA PHE A 181 -15.22 2.41 9.79
C PHE A 181 -16.61 2.88 10.20
N SER A 182 -17.35 2.14 11.05
CA SER A 182 -18.61 2.64 11.62
C SER A 182 -18.43 3.87 12.52
N THR A 183 -17.24 4.05 13.11
CA THR A 183 -16.94 5.22 13.92
C THR A 183 -16.41 6.37 13.07
N MET A 184 -15.62 6.06 12.05
CA MET A 184 -14.89 7.06 11.28
C MET A 184 -15.69 7.66 10.12
N LEU A 185 -16.53 6.86 9.44
CA LEU A 185 -17.29 7.32 8.28
C LEU A 185 -18.58 8.04 8.72
N THR A 186 -18.96 9.06 7.94
CA THR A 186 -20.26 9.73 8.02
C THR A 186 -21.26 9.14 7.02
N THR A 187 -20.75 8.67 5.90
CA THR A 187 -21.53 8.02 4.84
C THR A 187 -22.08 6.68 5.36
N PRO A 188 -23.42 6.48 5.33
CA PRO A 188 -23.99 5.18 5.67
C PRO A 188 -23.43 4.08 4.78
N HIS A 189 -23.10 2.93 5.37
CA HIS A 189 -22.52 1.82 4.63
C HIS A 189 -22.93 0.46 5.22
N GLU A 190 -23.12 -0.50 4.33
CA GLU A 190 -23.35 -1.91 4.67
C GLU A 190 -22.36 -2.76 3.89
N TRP A 191 -21.18 -2.97 4.47
CA TRP A 191 -20.14 -3.78 3.84
C TRP A 191 -20.36 -5.27 4.08
N PRO A 192 -20.08 -6.16 3.12
CA PRO A 192 -20.30 -7.60 3.23
C PRO A 192 -19.25 -8.29 4.12
N LEU A 193 -19.14 -7.87 5.38
CA LEU A 193 -18.12 -8.33 6.34
C LEU A 193 -18.17 -9.83 6.61
N GLN A 194 -19.35 -10.45 6.49
CA GLN A 194 -19.51 -11.89 6.71
C GLN A 194 -18.80 -12.73 5.64
N GLU A 195 -18.73 -12.23 4.40
CA GLU A 195 -18.10 -12.92 3.28
C GLU A 195 -16.57 -13.02 3.47
N ILE A 196 -15.95 -12.01 4.05
CA ILE A 196 -14.49 -11.98 4.29
C ILE A 196 -14.07 -12.65 5.60
N GLU A 197 -14.99 -12.88 6.55
CA GLU A 197 -14.65 -13.48 7.84
C GLU A 197 -14.01 -14.87 7.68
N GLY A 198 -14.57 -15.70 6.81
CA GLY A 198 -14.05 -17.03 6.51
C GLY A 198 -12.65 -16.97 5.90
N LEU A 199 -12.42 -16.04 4.97
CA LEU A 199 -11.12 -15.84 4.32
C LEU A 199 -10.05 -15.44 5.35
N ILE A 200 -10.37 -14.50 6.23
CA ILE A 200 -9.46 -14.04 7.28
C ILE A 200 -9.09 -15.19 8.25
N LYS A 201 -10.06 -16.02 8.65
CA LYS A 201 -9.80 -17.18 9.52
C LYS A 201 -8.83 -18.17 8.87
N ILE A 202 -9.06 -18.49 7.60
CA ILE A 202 -8.18 -19.41 6.84
C ILE A 202 -6.78 -18.80 6.70
N ARG A 203 -6.66 -17.53 6.31
CA ARG A 203 -5.39 -16.81 6.21
C ARG A 203 -4.61 -16.87 7.52
N ASN A 204 -5.26 -16.61 8.64
CA ASN A 204 -4.62 -16.65 9.95
C ASN A 204 -4.13 -18.04 10.33
N ALA A 205 -4.88 -19.08 9.99
CA ALA A 205 -4.42 -20.47 10.18
C ALA A 205 -3.24 -20.81 9.26
N LEU A 206 -3.23 -20.34 8.01
CA LEU A 206 -2.10 -20.54 7.09
C LEU A 206 -0.82 -19.87 7.60
N VAL A 207 -0.90 -18.66 8.13
CA VAL A 207 0.26 -17.87 8.55
C VAL A 207 0.76 -18.30 9.94
N HIS A 208 -0.14 -18.42 10.92
CA HIS A 208 0.25 -18.60 12.31
C HIS A 208 0.28 -20.06 12.78
N ARG A 209 -0.38 -20.98 12.03
CA ARG A 209 -0.50 -22.39 12.39
C ARG A 209 -0.04 -23.33 11.28
N ASN A 210 0.71 -22.82 10.32
CA ASN A 210 1.21 -23.58 9.17
C ASN A 210 0.13 -24.40 8.41
N GLY A 211 -1.09 -23.84 8.31
CA GLY A 211 -2.20 -24.46 7.58
C GLY A 211 -2.98 -25.50 8.37
N VAL A 212 -3.02 -25.37 9.69
CA VAL A 212 -3.87 -26.19 10.56
C VAL A 212 -4.91 -25.30 11.24
N ASN A 213 -6.17 -25.72 11.24
CA ASN A 213 -7.25 -24.98 11.90
C ASN A 213 -7.20 -25.13 13.44
N GLU A 214 -8.18 -24.55 14.15
CA GLU A 214 -8.27 -24.60 15.60
C GLU A 214 -8.56 -26.01 16.15
N SER A 215 -9.16 -26.88 15.33
CA SER A 215 -9.42 -28.28 15.64
C SER A 215 -8.26 -29.20 15.28
N LEU A 216 -7.09 -28.66 14.95
CA LEU A 216 -5.88 -29.39 14.51
C LEU A 216 -6.07 -30.15 13.19
N GLU A 217 -7.02 -29.74 12.35
CA GLU A 217 -7.26 -30.33 11.03
C GLU A 217 -6.50 -29.55 9.95
N PRO A 218 -5.87 -30.24 8.98
CA PRO A 218 -5.18 -29.59 7.88
C PRO A 218 -6.14 -28.79 6.98
N ILE A 219 -5.75 -27.57 6.62
CA ILE A 219 -6.45 -26.76 5.64
C ILE A 219 -5.84 -26.99 4.28
N TYR A 220 -6.65 -27.42 3.33
CA TYR A 220 -6.26 -27.62 1.95
C TYR A 220 -6.69 -26.42 1.12
N ILE A 221 -5.72 -25.76 0.51
CA ILE A 221 -5.94 -24.68 -0.45
C ILE A 221 -5.72 -25.26 -1.84
N SER A 222 -6.68 -25.02 -2.73
CA SER A 222 -6.62 -25.35 -4.14
C SER A 222 -6.66 -24.09 -4.97
N GLN A 223 -6.33 -24.17 -6.26
CA GLN A 223 -6.49 -23.10 -7.22
C GLN A 223 -7.91 -22.50 -7.18
N GLY A 224 -8.96 -23.34 -7.13
CA GLY A 224 -10.35 -22.88 -6.99
C GLY A 224 -10.60 -22.11 -5.68
N SER A 225 -9.98 -22.53 -4.57
CA SER A 225 -10.08 -21.79 -3.30
C SER A 225 -9.47 -20.39 -3.41
N VAL A 226 -8.35 -20.24 -4.12
CA VAL A 226 -7.70 -18.95 -4.35
C VAL A 226 -8.56 -18.06 -5.25
N GLN A 227 -9.13 -18.61 -6.33
CA GLN A 227 -10.02 -17.87 -7.24
C GLN A 227 -11.26 -17.34 -6.52
N ILE A 228 -11.86 -18.14 -5.64
CA ILE A 228 -12.98 -17.71 -4.78
C ILE A 228 -12.51 -16.58 -3.85
N ALA A 229 -11.35 -16.70 -3.23
CA ALA A 229 -10.82 -15.66 -2.35
C ALA A 229 -10.60 -14.34 -3.11
N ILE A 230 -9.99 -14.39 -4.30
CA ILE A 230 -9.77 -13.21 -5.17
C ILE A 230 -11.11 -12.53 -5.51
N SER A 231 -12.10 -13.29 -5.97
CA SER A 231 -13.41 -12.73 -6.34
C SER A 231 -14.14 -12.11 -5.14
N THR A 232 -14.07 -12.75 -3.96
CA THR A 232 -14.69 -12.24 -2.73
C THR A 232 -14.00 -10.97 -2.25
N VAL A 233 -12.66 -10.93 -2.24
CA VAL A 233 -11.89 -9.73 -1.87
C VAL A 233 -12.15 -8.59 -2.86
N ARG A 234 -12.14 -8.88 -4.16
CA ARG A 234 -12.43 -7.89 -5.22
C ARG A 234 -13.82 -7.27 -5.04
N ASN A 235 -14.84 -8.10 -4.78
CA ASN A 235 -16.20 -7.63 -4.50
C ASN A 235 -16.23 -6.73 -3.26
N PHE A 236 -15.62 -7.17 -2.16
CA PHE A 236 -15.58 -6.39 -0.92
C PHE A 236 -14.89 -5.04 -1.13
N ILE A 237 -13.71 -5.02 -1.76
CA ILE A 237 -12.96 -3.80 -2.07
C ILE A 237 -13.80 -2.86 -2.93
N SER A 238 -14.53 -3.37 -3.93
CA SER A 238 -15.37 -2.55 -4.80
C SER A 238 -16.49 -1.85 -4.01
N VAL A 239 -17.19 -2.58 -3.15
CA VAL A 239 -18.27 -2.02 -2.29
C VAL A 239 -17.70 -1.03 -1.27
N ALA A 240 -16.57 -1.36 -0.63
CA ALA A 240 -15.94 -0.47 0.33
C ALA A 240 -15.43 0.81 -0.33
N ALA A 241 -14.84 0.69 -1.53
CA ALA A 241 -14.31 1.82 -2.28
C ALA A 241 -15.39 2.84 -2.65
N GLU A 242 -16.60 2.41 -3.04
CA GLU A 242 -17.72 3.32 -3.32
C GLU A 242 -17.99 4.23 -2.12
N THR A 243 -18.08 3.66 -0.92
CA THR A 243 -18.30 4.41 0.31
C THR A 243 -17.13 5.34 0.64
N LEU A 244 -15.89 4.81 0.52
CA LEU A 244 -14.68 5.54 0.87
C LEU A 244 -14.42 6.73 -0.06
N LEU A 245 -14.67 6.56 -1.37
CA LEU A 245 -14.57 7.63 -2.35
C LEU A 245 -15.66 8.69 -2.16
N GLN A 246 -16.88 8.28 -1.79
CA GLN A 246 -17.95 9.23 -1.44
C GLN A 246 -17.57 10.05 -0.20
N GLU A 247 -17.03 9.39 0.82
CA GLU A 247 -16.60 10.07 2.05
C GLU A 247 -15.43 11.03 1.80
N ASP A 248 -14.45 10.63 0.99
CA ASP A 248 -13.29 11.44 0.59
C ASP A 248 -13.73 12.70 -0.19
N ALA A 249 -14.72 12.55 -1.07
CA ALA A 249 -15.26 13.65 -1.89
C ALA A 249 -16.10 14.68 -1.10
N LEU A 250 -16.38 14.44 0.17
CA LEU A 250 -17.10 15.41 1.02
C LEU A 250 -16.20 16.57 1.47
N TYR A 251 -14.89 16.45 1.34
CA TYR A 251 -13.88 17.36 1.88
C TYR A 251 -12.82 17.72 0.86
#